data_515e906fe635d61b2ea202540a9a4130
#
_entry.id   515e906fe635d61b2ea202540a9a4130
#
_cell.length_a   1.000
_cell.length_b   1.000
_cell.length_c   1.000
_cell.angle_alpha   90.00
_cell.angle_beta   90.00
_cell.angle_gamma   90.00
#
_symmetry.space_group_name_H-M   'P 1'
#
loop_
_entity.id
_entity.type
_entity.pdbx_description
1 polymer ?
#
loop_
_entity_poly.entity_id
_entity_poly.type
_entity_poly.pdbx_seq_one_letter_code
_entity_poly.pdbx_strand_id
1 'polypeptide(L)'
;MFNSGLSPEQIGVGRSILIVDDSKLQRKILTSLVKRWGFEVREAESGEQALEMCTVDQPDIVLSDWMMPGMNGLEFCQLFRNLANDEYGYFILLTSKSEKDEVTEGLRAGADDFLTKPINSDELRARISAGERILDMQRELTEKNRMIGDTLDELQRVYDSLDSDLMEAKKLQESLIRERHKSFPTAELSLLLRSSGHVGGDLVGFYPAAENHLGLFAIDVSGHGVSSALMTARLAGYLSASALDQNVALERLEDGTYQSLPPSDVVEILNNLVLDEMETEHYFTLLLVDVNLLTGEMILAQAGQPHPAVQRADGSVEQNGTGGFPVGLMSGIKFEQFEVKLNKGDRILILSDGVTECPGPNGEMFQEKGLEELMCDLRHVKGQEFFDALIWNLTSFAENDEFPDDVSGILFEFNG
;
A
#
# COMPACT_ATOMS: atom_id res chain seq x y z
N MET A 1 -38.04 -0.04 -2.63
CA MET A 1 -39.37 0.58 -2.61
C MET A 1 -39.19 2.06 -2.34
N PHE A 2 -38.98 2.86 -3.37
CA PHE A 2 -38.95 4.31 -3.27
C PHE A 2 -40.34 4.83 -3.69
N ASN A 3 -41.06 5.28 -2.70
CA ASN A 3 -42.37 5.87 -2.89
C ASN A 3 -42.19 7.40 -2.95
N SER A 4 -41.90 7.93 -4.12
CA SER A 4 -41.90 9.38 -4.36
C SER A 4 -43.32 9.82 -4.77
N GLY A 5 -44.20 9.89 -3.80
CA GLY A 5 -45.48 10.53 -3.93
C GLY A 5 -45.36 12.06 -3.81
N LEU A 6 -44.77 12.72 -4.78
CA LEU A 6 -44.94 14.17 -4.97
C LEU A 6 -46.22 14.37 -5.76
N SER A 7 -47.18 15.03 -5.15
CA SER A 7 -48.41 15.45 -5.82
C SER A 7 -48.08 16.37 -7.01
N PRO A 8 -48.86 16.36 -8.11
CA PRO A 8 -48.58 17.14 -9.32
C PRO A 8 -48.55 18.66 -9.16
N GLU A 9 -48.76 19.19 -7.93
CA GLU A 9 -48.95 20.60 -7.67
C GLU A 9 -47.73 21.36 -7.09
N GLN A 10 -46.63 20.65 -6.78
CA GLN A 10 -45.40 21.27 -6.19
C GLN A 10 -44.21 21.09 -7.09
N ILE A 11 -44.20 21.69 -8.25
CA ILE A 11 -43.03 21.93 -9.09
C ILE A 11 -42.46 23.28 -8.68
N GLY A 12 -41.14 23.40 -8.48
CA GLY A 12 -40.44 24.67 -8.38
C GLY A 12 -40.25 25.26 -6.96
N VAL A 13 -40.45 24.51 -5.90
CA VAL A 13 -40.22 25.02 -4.54
C VAL A 13 -38.71 25.34 -4.34
N GLY A 14 -38.40 26.65 -4.24
CA GLY A 14 -37.08 27.18 -3.96
C GLY A 14 -36.15 27.34 -5.18
N ARG A 15 -36.65 27.21 -6.42
CA ARG A 15 -35.87 27.44 -7.63
C ARG A 15 -36.20 28.77 -8.29
N SER A 16 -35.17 29.39 -8.86
CA SER A 16 -35.27 30.71 -9.50
C SER A 16 -35.30 30.57 -11.02
N ILE A 17 -36.19 31.31 -11.66
CA ILE A 17 -36.26 31.42 -13.13
C ILE A 17 -36.07 32.89 -13.53
N LEU A 18 -35.14 33.14 -14.47
CA LEU A 18 -34.98 34.43 -15.12
C LEU A 18 -35.73 34.42 -16.46
N ILE A 19 -36.65 35.36 -16.63
CA ILE A 19 -37.39 35.54 -17.88
C ILE A 19 -36.82 36.78 -18.58
N VAL A 20 -36.39 36.59 -19.83
CA VAL A 20 -35.75 37.63 -20.66
C VAL A 20 -36.52 37.77 -21.95
N ASP A 21 -37.21 38.90 -22.18
CA ASP A 21 -37.99 39.18 -23.40
C ASP A 21 -38.19 40.70 -23.47
N ASP A 22 -38.00 41.33 -24.62
CA ASP A 22 -38.17 42.78 -24.77
C ASP A 22 -39.62 43.22 -24.67
N SER A 23 -40.58 42.34 -24.96
CA SER A 23 -42.03 42.55 -24.88
C SER A 23 -42.54 42.48 -23.42
N LYS A 24 -42.91 43.61 -22.83
CA LYS A 24 -43.48 43.67 -21.48
C LYS A 24 -44.75 42.78 -21.32
N LEU A 25 -45.51 42.59 -22.40
CA LEU A 25 -46.72 41.75 -22.35
C LEU A 25 -46.32 40.28 -22.24
N GLN A 26 -45.37 39.83 -23.07
CA GLN A 26 -44.89 38.44 -23.04
C GLN A 26 -44.21 38.09 -21.73
N ARG A 27 -43.33 38.97 -21.19
CA ARG A 27 -42.75 38.78 -19.86
C ARG A 27 -43.81 38.57 -18.80
N LYS A 28 -44.84 39.43 -18.75
CA LYS A 28 -45.94 39.31 -17.75
C LYS A 28 -46.72 38.03 -17.85
N ILE A 29 -47.01 37.56 -19.08
CA ILE A 29 -47.69 36.29 -19.31
C ILE A 29 -46.87 35.12 -18.79
N LEU A 30 -45.58 35.05 -19.16
CA LEU A 30 -44.68 34.00 -18.72
C LEU A 30 -44.48 34.03 -17.21
N THR A 31 -44.22 35.20 -16.64
CA THR A 31 -44.06 35.40 -15.17
C THR A 31 -45.31 34.89 -14.44
N SER A 32 -46.50 35.24 -14.90
CA SER A 32 -47.75 34.84 -14.24
C SER A 32 -47.94 33.33 -14.31
N LEU A 33 -47.53 32.70 -15.44
CA LEU A 33 -47.63 31.28 -15.66
C LEU A 33 -46.63 30.51 -14.74
N VAL A 34 -45.36 30.89 -14.74
CA VAL A 34 -44.29 30.23 -14.00
C VAL A 34 -44.42 30.41 -12.48
N LYS A 35 -44.88 31.61 -12.03
CA LYS A 35 -45.17 31.86 -10.58
C LYS A 35 -46.27 30.95 -10.05
N ARG A 36 -47.30 30.61 -10.87
CA ARG A 36 -48.35 29.66 -10.46
C ARG A 36 -47.82 28.24 -10.23
N TRP A 37 -46.69 27.90 -10.83
CA TRP A 37 -46.01 26.59 -10.62
C TRP A 37 -45.07 26.58 -9.42
N GLY A 38 -44.91 27.73 -8.70
CA GLY A 38 -44.17 27.83 -7.45
C GLY A 38 -42.70 28.31 -7.59
N PHE A 39 -42.31 28.77 -8.79
CA PHE A 39 -40.94 29.28 -9.02
C PHE A 39 -40.81 30.73 -8.55
N GLU A 40 -39.60 31.07 -8.06
CA GLU A 40 -39.17 32.44 -7.89
C GLU A 40 -38.81 33.04 -9.24
N VAL A 41 -39.42 34.17 -9.63
CA VAL A 41 -39.25 34.72 -10.96
C VAL A 41 -38.64 36.09 -10.92
N ARG A 42 -37.53 36.24 -11.67
CA ARG A 42 -36.93 37.51 -12.02
C ARG A 42 -37.17 37.84 -13.48
N GLU A 43 -37.23 39.14 -13.82
CA GLU A 43 -37.50 39.62 -15.16
C GLU A 43 -36.39 40.52 -15.66
N ALA A 44 -35.98 40.37 -16.91
CA ALA A 44 -35.09 41.28 -17.63
C ALA A 44 -35.69 41.67 -18.96
N GLU A 45 -35.50 42.91 -19.40
CA GLU A 45 -36.03 43.44 -20.63
C GLU A 45 -35.03 43.44 -21.78
N SER A 46 -33.80 43.03 -21.51
CA SER A 46 -32.75 42.87 -22.54
C SER A 46 -31.73 41.82 -22.09
N GLY A 47 -30.91 41.34 -23.05
CA GLY A 47 -29.83 40.43 -22.79
C GLY A 47 -28.73 40.98 -21.89
N GLU A 48 -28.43 42.30 -22.01
CA GLU A 48 -27.45 42.99 -21.18
C GLU A 48 -27.88 43.03 -19.72
N GLN A 49 -29.15 43.39 -19.45
CA GLN A 49 -29.71 43.42 -18.10
C GLN A 49 -29.72 41.99 -17.49
N ALA A 50 -30.09 41.00 -18.29
CA ALA A 50 -30.10 39.63 -17.85
C ALA A 50 -28.70 39.15 -17.47
N LEU A 51 -27.69 39.50 -18.25
CA LEU A 51 -26.31 39.15 -17.98
C LEU A 51 -25.79 39.79 -16.69
N GLU A 52 -26.07 41.09 -16.47
CA GLU A 52 -25.75 41.77 -15.21
C GLU A 52 -26.42 41.09 -13.99
N MET A 53 -27.67 40.68 -14.12
CA MET A 53 -28.35 39.94 -13.04
C MET A 53 -27.72 38.57 -12.77
N CYS A 54 -27.27 37.87 -13.81
CA CYS A 54 -26.62 36.55 -13.68
C CYS A 54 -25.23 36.63 -13.05
N THR A 55 -24.50 37.78 -13.18
CA THR A 55 -23.22 37.97 -12.50
C THR A 55 -23.35 38.16 -10.99
N VAL A 56 -24.50 38.66 -10.53
CA VAL A 56 -24.77 38.87 -9.09
C VAL A 56 -25.33 37.58 -8.45
N ASP A 57 -26.29 36.97 -9.12
CA ASP A 57 -26.97 35.76 -8.65
C ASP A 57 -27.45 34.95 -9.84
N GLN A 58 -26.89 33.78 -10.03
CA GLN A 58 -27.18 32.90 -11.19
C GLN A 58 -28.55 32.23 -10.99
N PRO A 59 -29.47 32.33 -11.99
CA PRO A 59 -30.74 31.62 -11.92
C PRO A 59 -30.54 30.10 -12.22
N ASP A 60 -31.41 29.29 -11.60
CA ASP A 60 -31.49 27.85 -11.93
C ASP A 60 -31.90 27.61 -13.38
N ILE A 61 -32.87 28.41 -13.86
CA ILE A 61 -33.42 28.30 -15.22
C ILE A 61 -33.51 29.68 -15.87
N VAL A 62 -33.15 29.73 -17.14
CA VAL A 62 -33.30 30.93 -17.98
C VAL A 62 -34.33 30.62 -19.08
N LEU A 63 -35.32 31.53 -19.25
CA LEU A 63 -36.21 31.58 -20.38
C LEU A 63 -35.93 32.84 -21.17
N SER A 64 -35.27 32.78 -22.30
CA SER A 64 -34.87 33.96 -23.09
C SER A 64 -35.53 33.99 -24.43
N ASP A 65 -36.10 35.14 -24.82
CA ASP A 65 -36.41 35.36 -26.21
C ASP A 65 -35.17 35.30 -27.10
N TRP A 66 -35.29 34.74 -28.29
CA TRP A 66 -34.26 34.70 -29.30
C TRP A 66 -33.96 36.08 -29.87
N MET A 67 -35.01 36.81 -30.26
CA MET A 67 -34.91 38.10 -30.96
C MET A 67 -35.20 39.26 -30.02
N MET A 68 -34.15 39.92 -29.57
CA MET A 68 -34.23 41.14 -28.74
C MET A 68 -33.35 42.24 -29.32
N PRO A 69 -33.71 43.52 -29.16
CA PRO A 69 -32.86 44.65 -29.53
C PRO A 69 -31.57 44.64 -28.69
N GLY A 70 -30.42 44.95 -29.33
CA GLY A 70 -29.12 44.90 -28.68
C GLY A 70 -28.60 43.45 -28.64
N MET A 71 -28.31 42.94 -27.45
CA MET A 71 -27.89 41.55 -27.25
C MET A 71 -29.07 40.59 -27.47
N ASN A 72 -28.96 39.76 -28.48
CA ASN A 72 -29.96 38.72 -28.75
C ASN A 72 -29.84 37.56 -27.78
N GLY A 73 -30.88 36.67 -27.75
CA GLY A 73 -30.87 35.52 -26.86
C GLY A 73 -29.76 34.51 -27.06
N LEU A 74 -29.24 34.41 -28.28
CA LEU A 74 -28.13 33.51 -28.61
C LEU A 74 -26.81 34.05 -28.04
N GLU A 75 -26.54 35.33 -28.24
CA GLU A 75 -25.37 36.02 -27.68
C GLU A 75 -25.40 36.01 -26.15
N PHE A 76 -26.57 36.23 -25.56
CA PHE A 76 -26.77 36.13 -24.12
C PHE A 76 -26.47 34.71 -23.63
N CYS A 77 -26.96 33.68 -24.29
CA CYS A 77 -26.68 32.28 -23.93
C CYS A 77 -25.17 31.97 -23.91
N GLN A 78 -24.46 32.39 -24.96
CA GLN A 78 -23.00 32.20 -25.04
C GLN A 78 -22.26 32.89 -23.88
N LEU A 79 -22.62 34.12 -23.57
CA LEU A 79 -22.03 34.87 -22.46
C LEU A 79 -22.40 34.27 -21.09
N PHE A 80 -23.63 33.81 -20.95
CA PHE A 80 -24.11 33.12 -19.75
C PHE A 80 -23.30 31.83 -19.48
N ARG A 81 -23.00 31.04 -20.52
CA ARG A 81 -22.17 29.83 -20.42
C ARG A 81 -20.72 30.12 -20.05
N ASN A 82 -20.23 31.31 -20.40
CA ASN A 82 -18.86 31.73 -20.08
C ASN A 82 -18.72 32.41 -18.72
N LEU A 83 -19.83 32.57 -17.97
CA LEU A 83 -19.74 33.03 -16.59
C LEU A 83 -19.01 31.96 -15.76
N ALA A 84 -17.98 32.40 -15.03
CA ALA A 84 -17.19 31.51 -14.18
C ALA A 84 -17.93 31.20 -12.86
N ASN A 85 -19.00 30.45 -12.95
CA ASN A 85 -19.79 30.02 -11.79
C ASN A 85 -19.80 28.49 -11.70
N ASP A 86 -19.71 27.97 -10.48
CA ASP A 86 -19.71 26.52 -10.19
C ASP A 86 -21.10 25.88 -10.37
N GLU A 87 -22.14 26.71 -10.51
CA GLU A 87 -23.52 26.24 -10.64
C GLU A 87 -23.96 26.21 -12.10
N TYR A 88 -24.57 25.09 -12.49
CA TYR A 88 -25.16 24.93 -13.82
C TYR A 88 -26.53 25.56 -13.87
N GLY A 89 -26.77 26.47 -14.85
CA GLY A 89 -28.08 27.02 -15.13
C GLY A 89 -28.69 26.43 -16.42
N TYR A 90 -29.93 25.95 -16.36
CA TYR A 90 -30.62 25.40 -17.52
C TYR A 90 -31.20 26.51 -18.40
N PHE A 91 -30.84 26.54 -19.69
CA PHE A 91 -31.16 27.63 -20.60
C PHE A 91 -32.14 27.20 -21.71
N ILE A 92 -33.30 27.81 -21.75
CA ILE A 92 -34.35 27.59 -22.75
C ILE A 92 -34.48 28.83 -23.64
N LEU A 93 -34.33 28.65 -24.97
CA LEU A 93 -34.57 29.69 -25.95
C LEU A 93 -36.01 29.66 -26.44
N LEU A 94 -36.61 30.85 -26.53
CA LEU A 94 -37.95 31.05 -27.05
C LEU A 94 -37.84 31.65 -28.48
N THR A 95 -38.34 30.94 -29.50
CA THR A 95 -38.19 31.36 -30.88
C THR A 95 -39.53 31.46 -31.62
N SER A 96 -39.66 32.40 -32.53
CA SER A 96 -40.85 32.52 -33.42
C SER A 96 -40.71 31.75 -34.73
N LYS A 97 -39.54 31.13 -34.95
CA LYS A 97 -39.21 30.39 -36.19
C LYS A 97 -38.95 28.92 -35.87
N SER A 98 -39.46 28.06 -36.75
CA SER A 98 -39.33 26.59 -36.65
C SER A 98 -38.34 26.00 -37.67
N GLU A 99 -37.45 26.82 -38.25
CA GLU A 99 -36.48 26.33 -39.23
C GLU A 99 -35.40 25.50 -38.53
N LYS A 100 -35.08 24.33 -39.10
CA LYS A 100 -34.10 23.37 -38.50
C LYS A 100 -32.70 23.95 -38.27
N ASP A 101 -32.33 24.92 -39.08
CA ASP A 101 -30.99 25.54 -39.00
C ASP A 101 -30.85 26.43 -37.77
N GLU A 102 -31.88 27.16 -37.38
CA GLU A 102 -31.89 28.04 -36.19
C GLU A 102 -31.85 27.21 -34.88
N VAL A 103 -32.63 26.14 -34.81
CA VAL A 103 -32.59 25.21 -33.67
C VAL A 103 -31.19 24.63 -33.48
N THR A 104 -30.53 24.28 -34.57
CA THR A 104 -29.17 23.75 -34.52
C THR A 104 -28.16 24.81 -34.04
N GLU A 105 -28.34 26.08 -34.42
CA GLU A 105 -27.53 27.19 -33.99
C GLU A 105 -27.71 27.48 -32.48
N GLY A 106 -28.93 27.48 -31.96
CA GLY A 106 -29.22 27.66 -30.54
C GLY A 106 -28.58 26.60 -29.64
N LEU A 107 -28.67 25.33 -30.04
CA LEU A 107 -28.06 24.22 -29.31
C LEU A 107 -26.52 24.31 -29.37
N ARG A 108 -25.93 24.71 -30.51
CA ARG A 108 -24.49 24.95 -30.62
C ARG A 108 -24.02 26.11 -29.78
N ALA A 109 -24.85 27.13 -29.55
CA ALA A 109 -24.54 28.24 -28.67
C ALA A 109 -24.58 27.89 -27.17
N GLY A 110 -25.03 26.68 -26.82
CA GLY A 110 -25.06 26.17 -25.46
C GLY A 110 -26.43 26.23 -24.78
N ALA A 111 -27.50 26.50 -25.53
CA ALA A 111 -28.86 26.34 -24.99
C ALA A 111 -29.17 24.85 -24.77
N ASP A 112 -29.86 24.55 -23.68
CA ASP A 112 -30.24 23.16 -23.33
C ASP A 112 -31.52 22.74 -24.05
N ASP A 113 -32.38 23.70 -24.32
CA ASP A 113 -33.66 23.45 -24.96
C ASP A 113 -34.17 24.70 -25.70
N PHE A 114 -35.25 24.51 -26.47
CA PHE A 114 -35.96 25.59 -27.17
C PHE A 114 -37.43 25.36 -27.17
N LEU A 115 -38.21 26.46 -27.32
CA LEU A 115 -39.67 26.49 -27.45
C LEU A 115 -40.09 27.43 -28.54
N THR A 116 -41.06 26.99 -29.39
CA THR A 116 -41.61 27.83 -30.43
C THR A 116 -42.80 28.66 -29.95
N LYS A 117 -42.82 29.93 -30.34
CA LYS A 117 -43.97 30.82 -30.11
C LYS A 117 -45.06 30.57 -31.15
N PRO A 118 -46.38 30.52 -30.80
CA PRO A 118 -46.93 30.84 -29.47
C PRO A 118 -46.71 29.74 -28.46
N ILE A 119 -46.29 30.11 -27.24
CA ILE A 119 -45.86 29.17 -26.20
C ILE A 119 -47.09 28.41 -25.64
N ASN A 120 -47.02 27.08 -25.74
CA ASN A 120 -47.98 26.21 -25.08
C ASN A 120 -47.57 25.99 -23.62
N SER A 121 -48.50 26.21 -22.67
CA SER A 121 -48.23 26.10 -21.25
C SER A 121 -47.79 24.68 -20.82
N ASP A 122 -48.35 23.64 -21.41
CA ASP A 122 -48.02 22.24 -21.04
C ASP A 122 -46.65 21.84 -21.59
N GLU A 123 -46.30 22.32 -22.81
CA GLU A 123 -44.97 22.12 -23.37
C GLU A 123 -43.89 22.87 -22.55
N LEU A 124 -44.09 24.15 -22.18
CA LEU A 124 -43.20 24.89 -21.34
C LEU A 124 -42.99 24.19 -19.99
N ARG A 125 -44.06 23.71 -19.35
CA ARG A 125 -44.00 22.97 -18.09
C ARG A 125 -43.17 21.70 -18.22
N ALA A 126 -43.35 20.94 -19.29
CA ALA A 126 -42.59 19.71 -19.55
C ALA A 126 -41.07 20.00 -19.71
N ARG A 127 -40.71 21.10 -20.42
CA ARG A 127 -39.32 21.51 -20.61
C ARG A 127 -38.67 21.97 -19.31
N ILE A 128 -39.37 22.79 -18.53
CA ILE A 128 -38.91 23.19 -17.20
C ILE A 128 -38.68 21.98 -16.29
N SER A 129 -39.63 21.03 -16.26
CA SER A 129 -39.48 19.83 -15.44
C SER A 129 -38.36 18.92 -15.93
N ALA A 130 -38.02 18.92 -17.22
CA ALA A 130 -36.84 18.26 -17.73
C ALA A 130 -35.56 18.94 -17.23
N GLY A 131 -35.53 20.27 -17.27
CA GLY A 131 -34.41 21.10 -16.72
C GLY A 131 -34.21 20.87 -15.23
N GLU A 132 -35.27 20.82 -14.42
CA GLU A 132 -35.20 20.53 -13.00
C GLU A 132 -34.47 19.21 -12.71
N ARG A 133 -34.80 18.14 -13.45
CA ARG A 133 -34.15 16.84 -13.31
C ARG A 133 -32.65 16.91 -13.64
N ILE A 134 -32.28 17.69 -14.66
CA ILE A 134 -30.87 17.86 -15.05
C ILE A 134 -30.13 18.63 -13.96
N LEU A 135 -30.71 19.69 -13.42
CA LEU A 135 -30.15 20.47 -12.34
C LEU A 135 -29.96 19.61 -11.06
N ASP A 136 -30.95 18.76 -10.73
CA ASP A 136 -30.83 17.85 -9.58
C ASP A 136 -29.69 16.85 -9.76
N MET A 137 -29.60 16.24 -10.94
CA MET A 137 -28.49 15.31 -11.26
C MET A 137 -27.13 16.00 -11.22
N GLN A 138 -27.05 17.23 -11.72
CA GLN A 138 -25.82 18.01 -11.71
C GLN A 138 -25.38 18.35 -10.30
N ARG A 139 -26.31 18.79 -9.44
CA ARG A 139 -26.03 19.07 -8.02
C ARG A 139 -25.57 17.80 -7.28
N GLU A 140 -26.29 16.68 -7.49
CA GLU A 140 -25.92 15.40 -6.90
C GLU A 140 -24.50 14.96 -7.34
N LEU A 141 -24.20 15.14 -8.63
CA LEU A 141 -22.88 14.79 -9.17
C LEU A 141 -21.77 15.66 -8.55
N THR A 142 -22.00 16.98 -8.44
CA THR A 142 -21.05 17.91 -7.85
C THR A 142 -20.82 17.58 -6.38
N GLU A 143 -21.87 17.29 -5.62
CA GLU A 143 -21.75 16.90 -4.21
C GLU A 143 -21.01 15.57 -4.04
N LYS A 144 -21.30 14.57 -4.86
CA LYS A 144 -20.57 13.30 -4.84
C LYS A 144 -19.09 13.48 -5.19
N ASN A 145 -18.78 14.29 -6.19
CA ASN A 145 -17.39 14.57 -6.56
C ASN A 145 -16.63 15.26 -5.40
N ARG A 146 -17.28 16.20 -4.71
CA ARG A 146 -16.69 16.83 -3.53
C ARG A 146 -16.46 15.82 -2.40
N MET A 147 -17.43 14.96 -2.10
CA MET A 147 -17.29 13.90 -1.08
C MET A 147 -16.16 12.92 -1.42
N ILE A 148 -16.03 12.55 -2.70
CA ILE A 148 -14.92 11.69 -3.15
C ILE A 148 -13.58 12.38 -2.93
N GLY A 149 -13.46 13.66 -3.27
CA GLY A 149 -12.26 14.45 -3.02
C GLY A 149 -11.88 14.48 -1.53
N ASP A 150 -12.83 14.85 -0.67
CA ASP A 150 -12.64 14.90 0.78
C ASP A 150 -12.19 13.53 1.35
N THR A 151 -12.80 12.44 0.85
CA THR A 151 -12.46 11.06 1.27
C THR A 151 -11.06 10.63 0.80
N LEU A 152 -10.66 11.01 -0.42
CA LEU A 152 -9.32 10.75 -0.93
C LEU A 152 -8.24 11.48 -0.11
N ASP A 153 -8.50 12.73 0.25
CA ASP A 153 -7.59 13.51 1.08
C ASP A 153 -7.43 12.90 2.49
N GLU A 154 -8.53 12.42 3.08
CA GLU A 154 -8.49 11.73 4.37
C GLU A 154 -7.73 10.39 4.28
N LEU A 155 -8.01 9.59 3.26
CA LEU A 155 -7.31 8.33 3.01
C LEU A 155 -5.80 8.54 2.84
N GLN A 156 -5.41 9.57 2.08
CA GLN A 156 -3.99 9.90 1.88
C GLN A 156 -3.30 10.24 3.22
N ARG A 157 -3.94 11.04 4.08
CA ARG A 157 -3.38 11.38 5.40
C ARG A 157 -3.19 10.16 6.29
N VAL A 158 -4.18 9.24 6.30
CA VAL A 158 -4.08 8.00 7.07
C VAL A 158 -2.96 7.12 6.53
N TYR A 159 -2.83 7.05 5.21
CA TYR A 159 -1.76 6.29 4.55
C TYR A 159 -0.38 6.85 4.89
N ASP A 160 -0.19 8.16 4.79
CA ASP A 160 1.09 8.82 5.11
C ASP A 160 1.48 8.63 6.58
N SER A 161 0.50 8.67 7.49
CA SER A 161 0.74 8.40 8.93
C SER A 161 1.16 6.96 9.16
N LEU A 162 0.47 5.99 8.54
CA LEU A 162 0.80 4.57 8.67
C LEU A 162 2.19 4.25 8.09
N ASP A 163 2.51 4.82 6.94
CA ASP A 163 3.83 4.67 6.31
C ASP A 163 4.95 5.16 7.23
N SER A 164 4.75 6.33 7.86
CA SER A 164 5.71 6.86 8.83
C SER A 164 5.91 5.95 10.04
N ASP A 165 4.81 5.41 10.62
CA ASP A 165 4.86 4.50 11.76
C ASP A 165 5.59 3.20 11.40
N LEU A 166 5.34 2.65 10.21
CA LEU A 166 6.01 1.46 9.71
C LEU A 166 7.50 1.69 9.45
N MET A 167 7.89 2.87 8.95
CA MET A 167 9.29 3.24 8.78
C MET A 167 10.04 3.36 10.13
N GLU A 168 9.36 3.81 11.19
CA GLU A 168 9.95 3.79 12.54
C GLU A 168 10.11 2.36 13.07
N ALA A 169 9.10 1.50 12.86
CA ALA A 169 9.17 0.09 13.24
C ALA A 169 10.32 -0.64 12.51
N LYS A 170 10.54 -0.34 11.22
CA LYS A 170 11.69 -0.85 10.45
C LYS A 170 13.02 -0.50 11.11
N LYS A 171 13.21 0.75 11.49
CA LYS A 171 14.45 1.20 12.16
C LYS A 171 14.67 0.48 13.49
N LEU A 172 13.58 0.23 14.25
CA LEU A 172 13.66 -0.54 15.48
C LEU A 172 14.07 -1.98 15.20
N GLN A 173 13.47 -2.65 14.21
CA GLN A 173 13.84 -4.01 13.82
C GLN A 173 15.29 -4.10 13.35
N GLU A 174 15.74 -3.19 12.48
CA GLU A 174 17.14 -3.14 12.03
C GLU A 174 18.13 -2.93 13.18
N SER A 175 17.72 -2.27 14.26
CA SER A 175 18.53 -2.06 15.46
C SER A 175 18.70 -3.32 16.32
N LEU A 176 17.90 -4.37 16.09
CA LEU A 176 18.08 -5.67 16.75
C LEU A 176 19.41 -6.31 16.34
N ILE A 177 19.88 -6.07 15.12
CA ILE A 177 21.20 -6.48 14.66
C ILE A 177 22.19 -5.35 14.95
N ARG A 178 22.85 -5.42 16.11
CA ARG A 178 23.78 -4.38 16.57
C ARG A 178 25.10 -4.36 15.81
N GLU A 179 25.60 -5.54 15.43
CA GLU A 179 26.87 -5.72 14.73
C GLU A 179 26.62 -6.58 13.50
N ARG A 180 26.81 -6.02 12.31
CA ARG A 180 26.67 -6.78 11.04
C ARG A 180 27.96 -7.48 10.63
N HIS A 181 29.07 -7.15 11.26
CA HIS A 181 30.37 -7.79 11.02
C HIS A 181 31.12 -7.90 12.33
N LYS A 182 31.74 -9.06 12.60
CA LYS A 182 32.57 -9.28 13.79
C LYS A 182 33.74 -10.17 13.45
N SER A 183 34.94 -9.69 13.82
CA SER A 183 36.20 -10.43 13.69
C SER A 183 36.55 -11.10 15.00
N PHE A 184 36.93 -12.37 14.90
CA PHE A 184 37.50 -13.18 15.97
C PHE A 184 38.94 -13.56 15.60
N PRO A 185 39.80 -14.01 16.57
CA PRO A 185 41.15 -14.40 16.25
C PRO A 185 41.28 -15.48 15.16
N THR A 186 40.29 -16.37 15.07
CA THR A 186 40.24 -17.55 14.18
C THR A 186 39.13 -17.54 13.18
N ALA A 187 38.25 -16.55 13.17
CA ALA A 187 37.08 -16.53 12.31
C ALA A 187 36.58 -15.10 12.02
N GLU A 188 35.82 -14.96 10.99
CA GLU A 188 35.04 -13.77 10.66
C GLU A 188 33.56 -14.10 10.51
N LEU A 189 32.69 -13.22 11.01
CA LEU A 189 31.26 -13.33 10.94
C LEU A 189 30.69 -12.10 10.24
N SER A 190 29.83 -12.33 9.26
CA SER A 190 29.04 -11.26 8.62
C SER A 190 27.58 -11.63 8.61
N LEU A 191 26.72 -10.62 8.78
CA LEU A 191 25.26 -10.76 8.81
C LEU A 191 24.61 -9.90 7.73
N LEU A 192 23.59 -10.44 7.09
CA LEU A 192 22.71 -9.75 6.16
C LEU A 192 21.28 -9.79 6.71
N LEU A 193 20.61 -8.65 6.67
CA LEU A 193 19.16 -8.56 6.85
C LEU A 193 18.62 -7.47 5.93
N ARG A 194 17.72 -7.82 5.05
CA ARG A 194 17.00 -6.94 4.13
C ARG A 194 15.53 -7.35 4.09
N SER A 195 14.69 -6.56 4.73
CA SER A 195 13.24 -6.80 4.73
C SER A 195 12.61 -6.50 3.37
N SER A 196 11.67 -7.33 2.94
CA SER A 196 10.92 -7.22 1.69
C SER A 196 9.95 -6.04 1.66
N GLY A 197 9.56 -5.55 2.83
CA GLY A 197 8.65 -4.43 2.98
C GLY A 197 9.14 -3.41 4.01
N HIS A 198 8.19 -2.83 4.72
CA HIS A 198 8.52 -1.93 5.84
C HIS A 198 9.13 -2.67 7.01
N VAL A 199 8.57 -3.83 7.38
CA VAL A 199 9.06 -4.71 8.45
C VAL A 199 8.92 -6.17 8.02
N GLY A 200 9.87 -7.01 8.42
CA GLY A 200 9.97 -8.40 8.00
C GLY A 200 9.81 -9.41 9.13
N GLY A 201 9.74 -10.70 8.76
CA GLY A 201 9.74 -11.84 9.66
C GLY A 201 11.14 -12.34 10.01
N ASP A 202 12.14 -12.02 9.19
CA ASP A 202 13.49 -12.53 9.35
C ASP A 202 14.27 -11.90 10.49
N LEU A 203 15.11 -12.72 11.12
CA LEU A 203 16.08 -12.29 12.13
C LEU A 203 17.33 -13.18 12.06
N VAL A 204 18.50 -12.56 11.98
CA VAL A 204 19.79 -13.23 12.10
C VAL A 204 20.61 -12.59 13.21
N GLY A 205 21.39 -13.39 13.90
CA GLY A 205 22.20 -12.86 14.97
C GLY A 205 23.18 -13.87 15.56
N PHE A 206 23.86 -13.41 16.60
CA PHE A 206 24.79 -14.23 17.35
C PHE A 206 24.83 -13.81 18.82
N TYR A 207 25.28 -14.71 19.67
CA TYR A 207 25.55 -14.46 21.10
C TYR A 207 26.79 -15.22 21.56
N PRO A 208 27.55 -14.67 22.52
CA PRO A 208 28.65 -15.41 23.18
C PRO A 208 28.07 -16.56 23.99
N ALA A 209 28.47 -17.78 23.70
CA ALA A 209 27.87 -18.98 24.29
C ALA A 209 28.64 -19.50 25.50
N ALA A 210 29.94 -19.70 25.34
CA ALA A 210 30.87 -20.08 26.41
C ALA A 210 32.25 -19.57 26.05
N GLU A 211 33.29 -19.95 26.83
CA GLU A 211 34.67 -19.65 26.47
C GLU A 211 34.99 -20.28 25.10
N ASN A 212 35.35 -19.45 24.11
CA ASN A 212 35.61 -19.85 22.72
C ASN A 212 34.43 -20.49 21.96
N HIS A 213 33.21 -20.34 22.45
CA HIS A 213 31.98 -20.75 21.77
C HIS A 213 31.11 -19.56 21.36
N LEU A 214 30.52 -19.65 20.21
CA LEU A 214 29.64 -18.64 19.64
C LEU A 214 28.33 -19.30 19.18
N GLY A 215 27.21 -18.80 19.69
CA GLY A 215 25.89 -19.18 19.15
C GLY A 215 25.53 -18.31 17.97
N LEU A 216 25.07 -18.93 16.85
CA LEU A 216 24.52 -18.25 15.70
C LEU A 216 23.07 -18.68 15.52
N PHE A 217 22.20 -17.78 15.08
CA PHE A 217 20.80 -18.10 14.81
C PHE A 217 20.28 -17.37 13.59
N ALA A 218 19.50 -18.08 12.78
CA ALA A 218 18.72 -17.55 11.71
C ALA A 218 17.27 -17.98 11.91
N ILE A 219 16.36 -17.04 11.93
CA ILE A 219 14.93 -17.19 12.18
C ILE A 219 14.18 -16.56 11.02
N ASP A 220 13.11 -17.22 10.57
CA ASP A 220 12.12 -16.65 9.67
C ASP A 220 10.73 -16.96 10.21
N VAL A 221 9.98 -15.90 10.54
CA VAL A 221 8.62 -15.99 11.13
C VAL A 221 7.59 -16.00 10.02
N SER A 222 6.70 -16.99 10.05
CA SER A 222 5.63 -17.18 9.08
C SER A 222 4.78 -15.92 8.86
N GLY A 223 4.62 -15.52 7.60
CA GLY A 223 3.89 -14.32 7.20
C GLY A 223 4.75 -13.05 7.26
N HIS A 224 4.16 -11.92 6.90
CA HIS A 224 4.86 -10.63 6.78
C HIS A 224 4.13 -9.51 7.53
N GLY A 225 4.83 -8.43 7.79
CA GLY A 225 4.28 -7.20 8.37
C GLY A 225 4.46 -7.11 9.89
N VAL A 226 3.62 -6.30 10.53
CA VAL A 226 3.82 -5.90 11.94
C VAL A 226 3.75 -7.08 12.90
N SER A 227 2.88 -8.05 12.64
CA SER A 227 2.68 -9.20 13.53
C SER A 227 3.91 -10.12 13.58
N SER A 228 4.48 -10.47 12.41
CA SER A 228 5.73 -11.24 12.32
C SER A 228 6.91 -10.47 12.92
N ALA A 229 7.03 -9.16 12.65
CA ALA A 229 8.07 -8.32 13.22
C ALA A 229 8.02 -8.21 14.76
N LEU A 230 6.83 -8.17 15.36
CA LEU A 230 6.69 -8.19 16.82
C LEU A 230 7.11 -9.54 17.42
N MET A 231 6.79 -10.64 16.75
CA MET A 231 7.26 -11.96 17.15
C MET A 231 8.78 -12.06 17.03
N THR A 232 9.36 -11.59 15.94
CA THR A 232 10.80 -11.49 15.71
C THR A 232 11.50 -10.72 16.83
N ALA A 233 10.96 -9.55 17.22
CA ALA A 233 11.50 -8.76 18.32
C ALA A 233 11.46 -9.51 19.67
N ARG A 234 10.41 -10.29 19.93
CA ARG A 234 10.29 -11.12 21.13
C ARG A 234 11.32 -12.27 21.11
N LEU A 235 11.48 -12.95 19.97
CA LEU A 235 12.47 -14.01 19.79
C LEU A 235 13.91 -13.48 19.95
N ALA A 236 14.20 -12.26 19.45
CA ALA A 236 15.47 -11.57 19.68
C ALA A 236 15.78 -11.39 21.19
N GLY A 237 14.76 -11.19 22.01
CA GLY A 237 14.90 -11.14 23.47
C GLY A 237 15.34 -12.47 24.06
N TYR A 238 14.80 -13.59 23.61
CA TYR A 238 15.14 -14.94 24.09
C TYR A 238 16.53 -15.41 23.65
N LEU A 239 17.11 -14.86 22.59
CA LEU A 239 18.46 -15.18 22.10
C LEU A 239 19.43 -13.98 22.25
N SER A 240 19.17 -13.13 23.23
CA SER A 240 19.88 -11.86 23.40
C SER A 240 21.35 -12.05 23.78
N ALA A 241 22.24 -11.40 23.01
CA ALA A 241 23.64 -11.27 23.36
C ALA A 241 23.92 -10.26 24.50
N SER A 242 22.94 -9.41 24.83
CA SER A 242 23.08 -8.32 25.80
C SER A 242 22.58 -8.67 27.19
N ALA A 243 21.67 -9.64 27.28
CA ALA A 243 21.05 -10.09 28.54
C ALA A 243 21.20 -11.62 28.63
N LEU A 244 22.41 -12.07 28.93
CA LEU A 244 22.78 -13.50 28.97
C LEU A 244 21.91 -14.30 29.98
N ASP A 245 21.50 -13.71 31.09
CA ASP A 245 20.59 -14.33 32.07
C ASP A 245 19.16 -14.60 31.49
N GLN A 246 18.78 -13.93 30.40
CA GLN A 246 17.49 -14.10 29.70
C GLN A 246 17.62 -14.96 28.44
N ASN A 247 18.83 -15.30 28.05
CA ASN A 247 19.08 -16.08 26.84
C ASN A 247 18.79 -17.57 27.12
N VAL A 248 17.77 -18.11 26.45
CA VAL A 248 17.31 -19.49 26.66
C VAL A 248 18.29 -20.55 26.17
N ALA A 249 19.29 -20.15 25.38
CA ALA A 249 20.35 -21.03 24.88
C ALA A 249 21.53 -21.19 25.87
N LEU A 250 21.47 -20.51 27.02
CA LEU A 250 22.57 -20.46 27.99
C LEU A 250 22.09 -20.92 29.36
N GLU A 251 22.93 -21.76 29.99
CA GLU A 251 22.79 -22.14 31.39
C GLU A 251 23.85 -21.45 32.21
N ARG A 252 23.49 -20.80 33.32
CA ARG A 252 24.41 -20.17 34.23
C ARG A 252 24.95 -21.20 35.21
N LEU A 253 26.27 -21.33 35.26
CA LEU A 253 26.96 -22.22 36.16
C LEU A 253 27.17 -21.60 37.58
N GLU A 254 27.54 -22.44 38.57
CA GLU A 254 27.75 -22.00 39.97
C GLU A 254 28.87 -20.97 40.12
N ASP A 255 29.88 -20.99 39.24
CA ASP A 255 30.98 -20.04 39.21
C ASP A 255 30.62 -18.69 38.56
N GLY A 256 29.38 -18.55 38.05
CA GLY A 256 28.87 -17.35 37.40
C GLY A 256 29.18 -17.28 35.90
N THR A 257 29.85 -18.27 35.33
CA THR A 257 30.05 -18.40 33.88
C THR A 257 28.80 -18.99 33.20
N TYR A 258 28.78 -18.93 31.86
CA TYR A 258 27.67 -19.48 31.07
C TYR A 258 28.19 -20.66 30.26
N GLN A 259 27.29 -21.64 30.04
CA GLN A 259 27.51 -22.77 29.17
C GLN A 259 26.39 -22.84 28.14
N SER A 260 26.71 -23.19 26.87
CA SER A 260 25.70 -23.48 25.84
C SER A 260 24.91 -24.70 26.21
N LEU A 261 23.61 -24.63 26.04
CA LEU A 261 22.74 -25.81 25.93
C LEU A 261 22.90 -26.44 24.53
N PRO A 262 22.65 -27.75 24.37
CA PRO A 262 22.58 -28.38 23.05
C PRO A 262 21.56 -27.66 22.16
N PRO A 263 21.90 -27.35 20.90
CA PRO A 263 21.00 -26.63 19.99
C PRO A 263 19.61 -27.28 19.86
N SER A 264 19.51 -28.62 19.83
CA SER A 264 18.22 -29.35 19.82
C SER A 264 17.33 -29.02 21.04
N ASP A 265 17.95 -28.95 22.24
CA ASP A 265 17.22 -28.68 23.48
C ASP A 265 16.69 -27.22 23.49
N VAL A 266 17.50 -26.29 22.98
CA VAL A 266 17.09 -24.87 22.85
C VAL A 266 15.89 -24.73 21.90
N VAL A 267 15.91 -25.45 20.77
CA VAL A 267 14.78 -25.44 19.83
C VAL A 267 13.52 -26.03 20.48
N GLU A 268 13.64 -27.08 21.31
CA GLU A 268 12.51 -27.64 22.08
C GLU A 268 11.98 -26.63 23.12
N ILE A 269 12.86 -25.90 23.81
CA ILE A 269 12.49 -24.82 24.75
C ILE A 269 11.72 -23.73 24.01
N LEU A 270 12.24 -23.24 22.88
CA LEU A 270 11.56 -22.21 22.07
C LEU A 270 10.20 -22.70 21.54
N ASN A 271 10.10 -23.96 21.10
CA ASN A 271 8.85 -24.54 20.65
C ASN A 271 7.77 -24.53 21.75
N ASN A 272 8.15 -24.91 22.97
CA ASN A 272 7.22 -24.91 24.10
C ASN A 272 6.84 -23.48 24.52
N LEU A 273 7.79 -22.53 24.55
CA LEU A 273 7.52 -21.12 24.84
C LEU A 273 6.51 -20.51 23.85
N VAL A 274 6.64 -20.83 22.55
CA VAL A 274 5.68 -20.33 21.55
C VAL A 274 4.31 -20.92 21.72
N LEU A 275 4.22 -22.24 21.93
CA LEU A 275 2.95 -22.93 22.06
C LEU A 275 2.21 -22.61 23.37
N ASP A 276 2.95 -22.43 24.47
CA ASP A 276 2.37 -22.28 25.81
C ASP A 276 2.16 -20.82 26.22
N GLU A 277 3.04 -19.91 25.80
CA GLU A 277 3.05 -18.53 26.26
C GLU A 277 2.68 -17.49 25.21
N MET A 278 2.79 -17.82 23.93
CA MET A 278 2.43 -16.92 22.86
C MET A 278 1.06 -17.30 22.30
N GLU A 279 0.01 -16.55 22.64
CA GLU A 279 -1.30 -16.67 22.00
C GLU A 279 -1.21 -16.16 20.53
N THR A 280 -0.48 -16.89 19.67
CA THR A 280 -0.24 -16.53 18.28
C THR A 280 -0.49 -17.71 17.36
N GLU A 281 -0.96 -17.43 16.15
CA GLU A 281 -1.05 -18.42 15.06
C GLU A 281 0.25 -18.53 14.24
N HIS A 282 1.26 -17.71 14.57
CA HIS A 282 2.55 -17.73 13.88
C HIS A 282 3.43 -18.87 14.37
N TYR A 283 4.08 -19.51 13.43
CA TYR A 283 5.21 -20.42 13.64
C TYR A 283 6.44 -19.81 12.96
N PHE A 284 7.61 -20.37 13.18
CA PHE A 284 8.83 -19.88 12.53
C PHE A 284 9.78 -21.01 12.20
N THR A 285 10.60 -20.78 11.21
CA THR A 285 11.73 -21.64 10.89
C THR A 285 12.97 -21.14 11.66
N LEU A 286 13.87 -22.05 12.04
CA LEU A 286 15.05 -21.74 12.83
C LEU A 286 16.22 -22.62 12.42
N LEU A 287 17.38 -22.02 12.23
CA LEU A 287 18.67 -22.71 12.29
C LEU A 287 19.46 -22.13 13.47
N LEU A 288 19.77 -22.97 14.43
CA LEU A 288 20.58 -22.65 15.61
C LEU A 288 21.91 -23.38 15.54
N VAL A 289 23.02 -22.69 15.79
CA VAL A 289 24.38 -23.21 15.68
C VAL A 289 25.17 -22.89 16.94
N ASP A 290 25.87 -23.84 17.49
CA ASP A 290 26.96 -23.63 18.44
C ASP A 290 28.29 -23.93 17.71
N VAL A 291 29.18 -22.94 17.64
CA VAL A 291 30.48 -23.08 16.97
C VAL A 291 31.62 -22.91 17.95
N ASN A 292 32.53 -23.86 17.95
CA ASN A 292 33.79 -23.74 18.66
C ASN A 292 34.82 -22.96 17.81
N LEU A 293 35.15 -21.76 18.24
CA LEU A 293 36.05 -20.85 17.51
C LEU A 293 37.49 -21.35 17.38
N LEU A 294 37.94 -22.27 18.25
CA LEU A 294 39.31 -22.80 18.20
C LEU A 294 39.42 -23.99 17.23
N THR A 295 38.38 -24.85 17.21
CA THR A 295 38.44 -26.09 16.47
C THR A 295 37.70 -26.04 15.14
N GLY A 296 36.74 -25.10 14.96
CA GLY A 296 35.84 -25.04 13.81
C GLY A 296 34.75 -26.13 13.84
N GLU A 297 34.58 -26.82 14.98
CA GLU A 297 33.48 -27.75 15.18
C GLU A 297 32.20 -27.00 15.42
N MET A 298 31.15 -27.43 14.76
CA MET A 298 29.80 -26.84 14.84
C MET A 298 28.77 -27.92 15.15
N ILE A 299 27.84 -27.59 16.06
CA ILE A 299 26.65 -28.39 16.31
C ILE A 299 25.46 -27.54 15.86
N LEU A 300 24.62 -28.10 14.99
CA LEU A 300 23.50 -27.38 14.38
C LEU A 300 22.19 -28.09 14.68
N ALA A 301 21.14 -27.33 14.99
CA ALA A 301 19.77 -27.80 15.00
C ALA A 301 18.96 -27.03 13.96
N GLN A 302 18.33 -27.78 13.04
CA GLN A 302 17.55 -27.22 11.94
C GLN A 302 16.06 -27.50 12.15
N ALA A 303 15.25 -26.46 12.08
CA ALA A 303 13.82 -26.54 12.29
C ALA A 303 13.11 -25.78 11.15
N GLY A 304 12.98 -26.41 10.00
CA GLY A 304 12.29 -25.86 8.82
C GLY A 304 13.08 -24.88 7.97
N GLN A 305 14.24 -24.40 8.40
CA GLN A 305 15.11 -23.48 7.62
C GLN A 305 15.72 -24.20 6.40
N PRO A 306 16.11 -23.46 5.33
CA PRO A 306 16.92 -23.99 4.25
C PRO A 306 18.23 -24.65 4.74
N HIS A 307 18.76 -25.58 3.96
CA HIS A 307 20.00 -26.23 4.32
C HIS A 307 21.19 -25.26 4.28
N PRO A 308 22.01 -25.18 5.34
CA PRO A 308 23.23 -24.40 5.30
C PRO A 308 24.21 -24.93 4.27
N ALA A 309 24.84 -24.04 3.52
CA ALA A 309 25.81 -24.37 2.50
C ALA A 309 27.23 -24.19 3.06
N VAL A 310 28.03 -25.24 3.02
CA VAL A 310 29.46 -25.22 3.39
C VAL A 310 30.29 -25.14 2.15
N GLN A 311 31.09 -24.07 2.01
CA GLN A 311 32.09 -23.98 0.97
C GLN A 311 33.46 -24.32 1.55
N ARG A 312 34.09 -25.35 0.97
CA ARG A 312 35.43 -25.81 1.33
C ARG A 312 36.50 -24.89 0.75
N ALA A 313 37.70 -24.95 1.32
CA ALA A 313 38.84 -24.16 0.85
C ALA A 313 39.22 -24.45 -0.61
N ASP A 314 38.90 -25.63 -1.12
CA ASP A 314 39.12 -26.02 -2.54
C ASP A 314 38.05 -25.44 -3.49
N GLY A 315 37.00 -24.84 -2.95
CA GLY A 315 35.89 -24.20 -3.67
C GLY A 315 34.66 -25.12 -3.84
N SER A 316 34.72 -26.38 -3.43
CA SER A 316 33.53 -27.25 -3.44
C SER A 316 32.47 -26.74 -2.46
N VAL A 317 31.20 -26.93 -2.82
CA VAL A 317 30.05 -26.53 -2.01
C VAL A 317 29.26 -27.76 -1.62
N GLU A 318 28.93 -27.91 -0.37
CA GLU A 318 28.15 -28.99 0.20
C GLU A 318 26.96 -28.42 0.94
N GLN A 319 25.76 -28.94 0.71
CA GLN A 319 24.61 -28.63 1.54
C GLN A 319 24.50 -29.64 2.68
N ASN A 320 24.31 -29.14 3.89
CA ASN A 320 24.27 -29.95 5.10
C ASN A 320 22.94 -29.71 5.83
N GLY A 321 22.35 -30.77 6.38
CA GLY A 321 21.15 -30.64 7.18
C GLY A 321 20.21 -31.82 7.06
N THR A 322 19.25 -31.86 7.96
CA THR A 322 18.22 -32.91 8.05
C THR A 322 16.82 -32.35 7.78
N GLY A 323 16.68 -31.00 7.67
CA GLY A 323 15.40 -30.32 7.56
C GLY A 323 14.75 -30.14 8.95
N GLY A 324 13.60 -30.70 9.16
CA GLY A 324 12.84 -30.63 10.42
C GLY A 324 11.56 -29.85 10.30
N PHE A 325 10.75 -29.85 11.38
CA PHE A 325 9.50 -29.12 11.45
C PHE A 325 9.75 -27.68 11.98
N PRO A 326 9.00 -26.68 11.50
CA PRO A 326 9.03 -25.34 12.09
C PRO A 326 8.70 -25.34 13.58
N VAL A 327 9.23 -24.37 14.29
CA VAL A 327 9.02 -24.12 15.72
C VAL A 327 7.64 -23.48 15.93
N GLY A 328 6.89 -23.93 16.94
CA GLY A 328 5.57 -23.40 17.26
C GLY A 328 4.42 -24.01 16.46
N LEU A 329 4.72 -25.00 15.59
CA LEU A 329 3.69 -25.64 14.77
C LEU A 329 2.97 -26.78 15.52
N MET A 330 3.69 -27.59 16.29
CA MET A 330 3.14 -28.76 16.97
C MET A 330 3.86 -29.02 18.30
N SER A 331 3.11 -29.50 19.30
CA SER A 331 3.66 -29.94 20.59
C SER A 331 4.25 -31.36 20.51
N GLY A 332 5.24 -31.62 21.35
CA GLY A 332 5.83 -32.95 21.51
C GLY A 332 6.75 -33.41 20.36
N ILE A 333 7.15 -32.52 19.48
CA ILE A 333 8.18 -32.75 18.47
C ILE A 333 9.54 -32.81 19.16
N LYS A 334 10.36 -33.76 18.75
CA LYS A 334 11.80 -33.78 19.07
C LYS A 334 12.57 -33.22 17.90
N PHE A 335 13.48 -32.32 18.20
CA PHE A 335 14.38 -31.75 17.22
C PHE A 335 15.72 -32.49 17.26
N GLU A 336 16.27 -32.73 16.08
CA GLU A 336 17.56 -33.38 15.94
C GLU A 336 18.67 -32.36 15.74
N GLN A 337 19.89 -32.73 16.14
CA GLN A 337 21.07 -31.93 15.84
C GLN A 337 22.08 -32.75 15.04
N PHE A 338 22.91 -32.09 14.28
CA PHE A 338 23.96 -32.66 13.46
C PHE A 338 25.25 -31.86 13.58
N GLU A 339 26.34 -32.46 13.18
CA GLU A 339 27.68 -31.88 13.31
C GLU A 339 28.23 -31.46 11.95
N VAL A 340 28.89 -30.31 11.90
CA VAL A 340 29.67 -29.83 10.76
C VAL A 340 31.05 -29.43 11.26
N LYS A 341 32.09 -29.86 10.56
CA LYS A 341 33.46 -29.48 10.83
C LYS A 341 33.97 -28.54 9.75
N LEU A 342 34.38 -27.34 10.12
CA LEU A 342 35.11 -26.42 9.24
C LEU A 342 36.59 -26.57 9.44
N ASN A 343 37.34 -26.69 8.35
CA ASN A 343 38.77 -26.61 8.32
C ASN A 343 39.22 -25.18 7.99
N LYS A 344 40.48 -24.88 8.19
CA LYS A 344 41.03 -23.58 7.83
C LYS A 344 40.78 -23.23 6.39
N GLY A 345 40.12 -22.08 6.18
CA GLY A 345 39.71 -21.56 4.87
C GLY A 345 38.32 -22.01 4.38
N ASP A 346 37.63 -22.89 5.13
CA ASP A 346 36.23 -23.22 4.89
C ASP A 346 35.32 -22.11 5.41
N ARG A 347 34.12 -22.01 4.83
CA ARG A 347 33.07 -21.10 5.31
C ARG A 347 31.70 -21.76 5.24
N ILE A 348 30.81 -21.35 6.12
CA ILE A 348 29.40 -21.75 6.11
C ILE A 348 28.54 -20.54 5.82
N LEU A 349 27.53 -20.73 4.95
CA LEU A 349 26.53 -19.74 4.59
C LEU A 349 25.16 -20.28 4.99
N ILE A 350 24.46 -19.51 5.80
CA ILE A 350 23.09 -19.77 6.25
C ILE A 350 22.23 -18.66 5.67
N LEU A 351 21.18 -18.99 4.94
CA LEU A 351 20.30 -18.03 4.25
C LEU A 351 18.84 -18.35 4.51
N SER A 352 17.99 -17.33 4.47
CA SER A 352 16.53 -17.51 4.39
C SER A 352 16.12 -18.00 3.00
N ASP A 353 14.89 -18.49 2.88
CA ASP A 353 14.32 -18.98 1.62
C ASP A 353 14.12 -17.86 0.59
N GLY A 354 13.95 -16.58 1.03
CA GLY A 354 13.88 -15.44 0.13
C GLY A 354 15.06 -15.29 -0.84
N VAL A 355 16.19 -15.97 -0.57
CA VAL A 355 17.31 -16.09 -1.54
C VAL A 355 17.02 -17.14 -2.60
N THR A 356 16.70 -18.36 -2.19
CA THR A 356 16.49 -19.50 -3.12
C THR A 356 15.15 -19.41 -3.85
N GLU A 357 14.16 -18.79 -3.25
CA GLU A 357 12.84 -18.55 -3.83
C GLU A 357 12.72 -17.19 -4.54
N CYS A 358 13.82 -16.43 -4.66
CA CYS A 358 13.85 -15.18 -5.43
C CYS A 358 13.40 -15.46 -6.87
N PRO A 359 12.30 -14.82 -7.35
CA PRO A 359 11.76 -15.08 -8.68
C PRO A 359 12.49 -14.26 -9.74
N GLY A 360 12.78 -14.89 -10.87
CA GLY A 360 13.18 -14.21 -12.09
C GLY A 360 11.97 -13.72 -12.89
N PRO A 361 12.19 -12.93 -13.95
CA PRO A 361 11.13 -12.26 -14.71
C PRO A 361 10.17 -13.22 -15.43
N ASN A 362 10.55 -14.47 -15.68
CA ASN A 362 9.69 -15.48 -16.31
C ASN A 362 9.06 -16.45 -15.30
N GLY A 363 9.24 -16.21 -14.00
CA GLY A 363 8.72 -17.05 -12.92
C GLY A 363 9.59 -18.23 -12.53
N GLU A 364 10.82 -18.34 -13.06
CA GLU A 364 11.85 -19.23 -12.53
C GLU A 364 12.35 -18.71 -11.17
N MET A 365 12.74 -19.63 -10.30
CA MET A 365 13.35 -19.27 -9.01
C MET A 365 14.87 -19.43 -9.07
N PHE A 366 15.58 -18.68 -8.23
CA PHE A 366 17.04 -18.72 -8.15
C PHE A 366 17.56 -20.11 -7.76
N GLN A 367 16.91 -20.75 -6.82
CA GLN A 367 17.14 -22.10 -6.31
C GLN A 367 18.54 -22.32 -5.70
N GLU A 368 18.73 -23.49 -5.09
CA GLU A 368 20.03 -23.89 -4.51
C GLU A 368 21.14 -23.95 -5.57
N LYS A 369 20.79 -24.30 -6.80
CA LYS A 369 21.76 -24.36 -7.91
C LYS A 369 22.34 -22.99 -8.24
N GLY A 370 21.50 -21.97 -8.30
CA GLY A 370 21.95 -20.58 -8.50
C GLY A 370 22.86 -20.11 -7.36
N LEU A 371 22.51 -20.51 -6.13
CA LEU A 371 23.34 -20.22 -4.97
C LEU A 371 24.72 -20.91 -5.04
N GLU A 372 24.78 -22.20 -5.41
CA GLU A 372 26.04 -22.94 -5.55
C GLU A 372 26.94 -22.32 -6.63
N GLU A 373 26.38 -21.97 -7.80
CA GLU A 373 27.12 -21.29 -8.87
C GLU A 373 27.66 -19.94 -8.38
N LEU A 374 26.85 -19.14 -7.68
CA LEU A 374 27.27 -17.88 -7.12
C LEU A 374 28.37 -18.00 -6.06
N MET A 375 28.26 -18.98 -5.16
CA MET A 375 29.31 -19.24 -4.15
C MET A 375 30.65 -19.62 -4.81
N CYS A 376 30.61 -20.40 -5.90
CA CYS A 376 31.83 -20.72 -6.66
C CYS A 376 32.46 -19.50 -7.30
N ASP A 377 31.66 -18.61 -7.89
CA ASP A 377 32.13 -17.37 -8.51
C ASP A 377 32.69 -16.38 -7.48
N LEU A 378 32.05 -16.30 -6.32
CA LEU A 378 32.41 -15.41 -5.22
C LEU A 378 33.37 -16.05 -4.19
N ARG A 379 34.02 -17.16 -4.51
CA ARG A 379 34.89 -17.89 -3.55
C ARG A 379 36.01 -17.04 -2.91
N HIS A 380 36.45 -15.99 -3.59
CA HIS A 380 37.49 -15.08 -3.10
C HIS A 380 36.94 -13.81 -2.43
N VAL A 381 35.65 -13.58 -2.52
CA VAL A 381 34.97 -12.43 -1.88
C VAL A 381 34.59 -12.83 -0.47
N LYS A 382 34.89 -11.95 0.49
CA LYS A 382 34.75 -12.21 1.93
C LYS A 382 33.85 -11.20 2.61
N GLY A 383 33.37 -11.59 3.78
CA GLY A 383 32.68 -10.70 4.70
C GLY A 383 31.46 -10.02 4.09
N GLN A 384 31.32 -8.72 4.35
CA GLN A 384 30.21 -7.93 3.88
C GLN A 384 30.17 -7.79 2.34
N GLU A 385 31.34 -7.76 1.69
CA GLU A 385 31.43 -7.66 0.22
C GLU A 385 30.77 -8.87 -0.48
N PHE A 386 30.78 -10.05 0.17
CA PHE A 386 30.07 -11.22 -0.33
C PHE A 386 28.55 -10.98 -0.35
N PHE A 387 27.99 -10.42 0.71
CA PHE A 387 26.57 -10.10 0.77
C PHE A 387 26.15 -8.99 -0.20
N ASP A 388 27.01 -7.99 -0.38
CA ASP A 388 26.76 -6.94 -1.38
C ASP A 388 26.71 -7.53 -2.79
N ALA A 389 27.61 -8.46 -3.11
CA ALA A 389 27.61 -9.18 -4.38
C ALA A 389 26.41 -10.15 -4.52
N LEU A 390 26.01 -10.82 -3.45
CA LEU A 390 24.80 -11.66 -3.42
C LEU A 390 23.57 -10.83 -3.76
N ILE A 391 23.34 -9.73 -3.08
CA ILE A 391 22.20 -8.84 -3.33
C ILE A 391 22.21 -8.30 -4.76
N TRP A 392 23.37 -7.89 -5.26
CA TRP A 392 23.51 -7.44 -6.63
C TRP A 392 23.12 -8.52 -7.66
N ASN A 393 23.54 -9.77 -7.42
CA ASN A 393 23.19 -10.90 -8.29
C ASN A 393 21.69 -11.21 -8.24
N LEU A 394 21.07 -11.21 -7.03
CA LEU A 394 19.64 -11.42 -6.87
C LEU A 394 18.82 -10.32 -7.56
N THR A 395 19.20 -9.05 -7.38
CA THR A 395 18.58 -7.91 -8.08
C THR A 395 18.70 -8.05 -9.60
N SER A 396 19.88 -8.48 -10.08
CA SER A 396 20.10 -8.69 -11.51
C SER A 396 19.30 -9.88 -12.06
N PHE A 397 19.12 -10.94 -11.27
CA PHE A 397 18.32 -12.12 -11.63
C PHE A 397 16.83 -11.79 -11.65
N ALA A 398 16.34 -11.06 -10.63
CA ALA A 398 14.94 -10.66 -10.52
C ALA A 398 14.55 -9.52 -11.47
N GLU A 399 15.52 -8.79 -12.04
CA GLU A 399 15.30 -7.51 -12.76
C GLU A 399 14.48 -6.49 -11.94
N ASN A 400 14.55 -6.59 -10.61
CA ASN A 400 13.80 -5.77 -9.66
C ASN A 400 14.63 -5.55 -8.39
N ASP A 401 14.54 -4.35 -7.81
CA ASP A 401 15.20 -3.98 -6.56
C ASP A 401 14.40 -4.39 -5.31
N GLU A 402 13.11 -4.71 -5.47
CA GLU A 402 12.22 -5.16 -4.41
C GLU A 402 12.08 -6.68 -4.46
N PHE A 403 12.38 -7.33 -3.34
CA PHE A 403 12.20 -8.77 -3.19
C PHE A 403 10.81 -9.07 -2.62
N PRO A 404 10.15 -10.16 -3.06
CA PRO A 404 8.84 -10.54 -2.55
C PRO A 404 8.87 -11.06 -1.12
N ASP A 405 10.04 -11.54 -0.65
CA ASP A 405 10.27 -12.01 0.70
C ASP A 405 11.55 -11.43 1.29
N ASP A 406 11.70 -11.57 2.61
CA ASP A 406 12.87 -11.11 3.34
C ASP A 406 14.13 -11.87 2.88
N VAL A 407 15.24 -11.16 2.78
CA VAL A 407 16.54 -11.73 2.44
C VAL A 407 17.46 -11.58 3.63
N SER A 408 17.75 -12.68 4.30
CA SER A 408 18.65 -12.69 5.44
C SER A 408 19.73 -13.76 5.32
N GLY A 409 20.85 -13.55 6.04
CA GLY A 409 21.94 -14.50 5.97
C GLY A 409 23.04 -14.29 7.00
N ILE A 410 23.76 -15.40 7.25
CA ILE A 410 24.95 -15.47 8.09
C ILE A 410 26.07 -16.08 7.25
N LEU A 411 27.19 -15.37 7.15
CA LEU A 411 28.43 -15.88 6.59
C LEU A 411 29.45 -16.00 7.73
N PHE A 412 29.86 -17.23 8.02
CA PHE A 412 30.93 -17.50 8.99
C PHE A 412 32.13 -18.12 8.27
N GLU A 413 33.29 -17.47 8.36
CA GLU A 413 34.52 -17.84 7.68
C GLU A 413 35.55 -18.28 8.73
N PHE A 414 36.04 -19.53 8.64
CA PHE A 414 36.99 -20.07 9.60
C PHE A 414 38.44 -19.95 9.11
N ASN A 415 39.24 -19.18 9.78
CA ASN A 415 40.62 -18.89 9.41
C ASN A 415 41.67 -19.75 10.17
N GLY A 416 41.25 -20.52 11.20
CA GLY A 416 42.05 -21.49 11.93
C GLY A 416 43.04 -20.91 12.89
#